data_0c96f5ba65628207df23c94599e1b92d
#
_entry.id   0c96f5ba65628207df23c94599e1b92d
#
_cell.length_a   1.000
_cell.length_b   1.000
_cell.length_c   1.000
_cell.angle_alpha   90.00
_cell.angle_beta   90.00
_cell.angle_gamma   90.00
#
_symmetry.space_group_name_H-M   'P 1'
#
loop_
_entity.id
_entity.type
_entity.pdbx_description
1 polymer ?
#
loop_
_entity_poly.entity_id
_entity_poly.type
_entity_poly.pdbx_seq_one_letter_code
_entity_poly.pdbx_strand_id
1 'polypeptide(L)'
;MTRTAAPVDGGSPEVAGPSAGLVPKGRPQPLQESALWRRWQLARWILDPTGYLRDQVRQGKDSFQVSVFGDAMGSGSIFLLTEPKSIQALMSRDTGSEFSSPGELNLILAPLLGVRNTILLSGVAHRHRRQLVMPRFHGEHLQNYGRVIERITRQEMANWPQEGVISVREAMQRISMGVILEVVFGLGQTERHGELESLLTRRLAMTATPLTSAVLFFPWLQKDFGPLSPGHRISQLAAQTDALLYAMIAERRAQPLGERLDVLSMLLEARDEAGEPLSDEDIHDELITLLVAGHETTATALTSALYWLHRTPHALERLRSELDDAGVGADPIKLPYLTAVGQEALRLHPVAMLSFARQVETPVELAGQCYEPGDLLMACIYLLHQRPDLYPEPQSFRPERFLERQFSPYEYMPFGAGVRRCVGAALAQMELKIVLATILGEMDFASANSRAVPQARRGVTLGHGAPVRLRRLPRQRAAVPAPAP
;
A
#
# COMPACT_ATOMS: atom_id res chain seq x y z
N MET A 1 -83.60 -12.95 25.31
CA MET A 1 -83.43 -13.12 23.86
C MET A 1 -81.97 -13.15 23.54
N THR A 2 -81.44 -14.33 23.46
CA THR A 2 -80.04 -14.71 23.26
C THR A 2 -79.74 -14.73 21.78
N ARG A 3 -78.71 -14.02 21.36
CA ARG A 3 -78.06 -14.15 20.02
C ARG A 3 -76.69 -14.74 20.18
N THR A 4 -76.55 -15.95 19.72
CA THR A 4 -75.33 -16.72 19.55
C THR A 4 -74.45 -16.10 18.45
N ALA A 5 -73.19 -15.86 18.77
CA ALA A 5 -72.12 -15.47 17.82
C ALA A 5 -71.41 -16.74 17.32
N ALA A 6 -71.13 -16.78 16.05
CA ALA A 6 -70.40 -17.84 15.33
C ALA A 6 -68.87 -17.65 15.52
N PRO A 7 -68.06 -18.71 15.44
CA PRO A 7 -66.61 -18.63 15.62
C PRO A 7 -65.94 -18.11 14.35
N VAL A 8 -64.94 -17.23 14.55
CA VAL A 8 -64.02 -16.71 13.51
C VAL A 8 -62.86 -17.69 13.35
N ASP A 9 -62.70 -18.18 12.16
CA ASP A 9 -61.57 -19.04 11.72
C ASP A 9 -60.26 -18.24 11.82
N GLY A 10 -59.35 -18.68 12.69
CA GLY A 10 -58.01 -18.19 12.83
C GLY A 10 -57.07 -18.83 11.82
N GLY A 11 -56.87 -18.21 10.67
CA GLY A 11 -55.79 -18.56 9.73
C GLY A 11 -54.44 -18.21 10.33
N SER A 12 -53.65 -19.22 10.67
CA SER A 12 -52.25 -19.06 11.03
C SER A 12 -51.43 -18.56 9.83
N PRO A 13 -50.51 -17.62 9.99
CA PRO A 13 -49.62 -17.24 8.88
C PRO A 13 -48.69 -18.38 8.54
N GLU A 14 -48.64 -18.77 7.28
CA GLU A 14 -47.66 -19.68 6.71
C GLU A 14 -46.23 -19.17 7.04
N VAL A 15 -45.51 -19.97 7.82
CA VAL A 15 -44.07 -19.80 8.05
C VAL A 15 -43.38 -20.04 6.72
N ALA A 16 -42.83 -18.99 6.12
CA ALA A 16 -41.99 -19.10 4.93
C ALA A 16 -40.87 -20.12 5.23
N GLY A 17 -40.82 -21.16 4.42
CA GLY A 17 -39.84 -22.22 4.50
C GLY A 17 -38.40 -21.68 4.39
N PRO A 18 -37.39 -22.41 4.89
CA PRO A 18 -36.03 -21.97 4.88
C PRO A 18 -35.56 -21.70 3.44
N SER A 19 -35.01 -20.50 3.22
CA SER A 19 -34.34 -20.13 1.98
C SER A 19 -33.37 -21.26 1.59
N ALA A 20 -33.41 -21.66 0.31
CA ALA A 20 -32.58 -22.71 -0.26
C ALA A 20 -31.12 -22.48 0.17
N GLY A 21 -30.65 -23.26 1.12
CA GLY A 21 -29.30 -23.26 1.63
C GLY A 21 -28.33 -23.54 0.49
N LEU A 22 -27.41 -22.66 0.25
CA LEU A 22 -26.24 -22.92 -0.59
C LEU A 22 -25.58 -24.21 -0.06
N VAL A 23 -25.57 -25.25 -0.88
CA VAL A 23 -24.84 -26.48 -0.55
C VAL A 23 -23.38 -26.15 -0.38
N PRO A 24 -22.74 -26.44 0.76
CA PRO A 24 -21.33 -26.14 0.99
C PRO A 24 -20.49 -26.74 -0.13
N LYS A 25 -19.64 -25.94 -0.79
CA LYS A 25 -18.75 -26.41 -1.88
C LYS A 25 -17.63 -27.32 -1.38
N GLY A 26 -17.67 -27.79 -0.15
CA GLY A 26 -16.66 -28.64 0.45
C GLY A 26 -15.30 -27.94 0.60
N ARG A 27 -14.37 -28.54 1.33
CA ARG A 27 -12.99 -28.06 1.45
C ARG A 27 -12.27 -28.20 0.10
N PRO A 28 -11.52 -27.20 -0.38
CA PRO A 28 -10.63 -27.39 -1.51
C PRO A 28 -9.66 -28.53 -1.19
N GLN A 29 -9.53 -29.49 -2.09
CA GLN A 29 -8.56 -30.56 -1.90
C GLN A 29 -7.16 -29.94 -1.84
N PRO A 30 -6.30 -30.33 -0.86
CA PRO A 30 -4.93 -29.86 -0.80
C PRO A 30 -4.23 -30.12 -2.14
N LEU A 31 -3.53 -29.10 -2.65
CA LEU A 31 -2.78 -29.26 -3.89
C LEU A 31 -1.68 -30.30 -3.68
N GLN A 32 -1.85 -31.49 -4.26
CA GLN A 32 -0.79 -32.52 -4.31
C GLN A 32 0.23 -32.11 -5.39
N GLU A 33 1.11 -31.19 -5.05
CA GLU A 33 2.10 -30.65 -5.98
C GLU A 33 3.47 -31.28 -5.76
N SER A 34 4.14 -31.65 -6.85
CA SER A 34 5.53 -32.09 -6.79
C SER A 34 6.44 -30.96 -6.30
N ALA A 35 7.56 -31.31 -5.67
CA ALA A 35 8.55 -30.32 -5.22
C ALA A 35 9.07 -29.44 -6.37
N LEU A 36 9.22 -30.01 -7.57
CA LEU A 36 9.62 -29.29 -8.78
C LEU A 36 8.58 -28.26 -9.21
N TRP A 37 7.30 -28.62 -9.15
CA TRP A 37 6.19 -27.73 -9.49
C TRP A 37 6.10 -26.55 -8.52
N ARG A 38 6.23 -26.79 -7.21
CA ARG A 38 6.28 -25.73 -6.19
C ARG A 38 7.43 -24.76 -6.41
N ARG A 39 8.64 -25.27 -6.73
CA ARG A 39 9.80 -24.41 -7.07
C ARG A 39 9.56 -23.58 -8.31
N TRP A 40 8.92 -24.14 -9.33
CA TRP A 40 8.57 -23.43 -10.54
C TRP A 40 7.53 -22.31 -10.27
N GLN A 41 6.49 -22.61 -9.48
CA GLN A 41 5.50 -21.62 -9.06
C GLN A 41 6.15 -20.46 -8.26
N LEU A 42 7.05 -20.78 -7.32
CA LEU A 42 7.79 -19.77 -6.57
C LEU A 42 8.66 -18.91 -7.49
N ALA A 43 9.39 -19.50 -8.42
CA ALA A 43 10.19 -18.76 -9.39
C ALA A 43 9.31 -17.82 -10.22
N ARG A 44 8.15 -18.31 -10.68
CA ARG A 44 7.18 -17.52 -11.42
C ARG A 44 6.56 -16.41 -10.57
N TRP A 45 6.23 -16.68 -9.32
CA TRP A 45 5.76 -15.68 -8.35
C TRP A 45 6.78 -14.57 -8.12
N ILE A 46 8.07 -14.89 -8.10
CA ILE A 46 9.15 -13.90 -7.94
C ILE A 46 9.32 -13.07 -9.21
N LEU A 47 9.37 -13.71 -10.39
CA LEU A 47 9.73 -13.07 -11.65
C LEU A 47 8.56 -12.39 -12.36
N ASP A 48 7.37 -12.99 -12.33
CA ASP A 48 6.13 -12.48 -12.97
C ASP A 48 4.90 -12.74 -12.09
N PRO A 49 4.77 -12.04 -10.95
CA PRO A 49 3.66 -12.23 -10.03
C PRO A 49 2.30 -11.94 -10.66
N THR A 50 2.22 -10.93 -11.53
CA THR A 50 0.96 -10.57 -12.18
C THR A 50 0.50 -11.59 -13.20
N GLY A 51 1.41 -12.18 -13.97
CA GLY A 51 1.12 -13.30 -14.84
C GLY A 51 0.69 -14.54 -14.07
N TYR A 52 1.41 -14.86 -12.99
CA TYR A 52 1.02 -15.95 -12.08
C TYR A 52 -0.41 -15.78 -11.57
N LEU A 53 -0.77 -14.61 -11.04
CA LEU A 53 -2.11 -14.34 -10.52
C LEU A 53 -3.19 -14.39 -11.63
N ARG A 54 -2.94 -13.80 -12.80
CA ARG A 54 -3.90 -13.84 -13.93
C ARG A 54 -4.22 -15.24 -14.40
N ASP A 55 -3.27 -16.16 -14.37
CA ASP A 55 -3.53 -17.55 -14.76
C ASP A 55 -4.43 -18.27 -13.77
N GLN A 56 -4.40 -17.88 -12.48
CA GLN A 56 -5.32 -18.44 -11.47
C GLN A 56 -6.78 -18.02 -11.74
N VAL A 57 -7.03 -16.78 -12.16
CA VAL A 57 -8.38 -16.27 -12.47
C VAL A 57 -9.00 -16.96 -13.68
N ARG A 58 -8.21 -17.39 -14.66
CA ARG A 58 -8.72 -18.15 -15.83
C ARG A 58 -9.43 -19.43 -15.43
N GLN A 59 -9.28 -19.90 -14.18
CA GLN A 59 -9.99 -21.05 -13.62
C GLN A 59 -11.37 -20.69 -13.02
N GLY A 60 -11.76 -19.39 -13.05
CA GLY A 60 -13.11 -18.95 -12.63
C GLY A 60 -13.42 -19.06 -11.14
N LYS A 61 -12.40 -19.07 -10.27
CA LYS A 61 -12.58 -19.28 -8.82
C LYS A 61 -12.50 -17.95 -8.08
N ASP A 62 -13.45 -17.69 -7.18
CA ASP A 62 -13.48 -16.55 -6.26
C ASP A 62 -12.48 -16.69 -5.10
N SER A 63 -12.03 -17.92 -4.85
CA SER A 63 -10.99 -18.29 -3.89
C SER A 63 -10.15 -19.43 -4.44
N PHE A 64 -8.84 -19.38 -4.25
CA PHE A 64 -7.92 -20.42 -4.70
C PHE A 64 -6.72 -20.57 -3.77
N GLN A 65 -6.25 -21.81 -3.63
CA GLN A 65 -5.07 -22.14 -2.84
C GLN A 65 -3.78 -21.81 -3.62
N VAL A 66 -2.75 -21.34 -2.91
CA VAL A 66 -1.42 -21.07 -3.46
C VAL A 66 -0.34 -21.75 -2.63
N SER A 67 0.74 -22.18 -3.29
CA SER A 67 1.89 -22.86 -2.66
C SER A 67 3.17 -22.02 -2.70
N VAL A 68 3.06 -20.74 -3.10
CA VAL A 68 4.24 -19.89 -3.41
C VAL A 68 4.98 -19.37 -2.19
N PHE A 69 4.40 -19.45 -1.00
CA PHE A 69 5.02 -18.96 0.23
C PHE A 69 5.76 -20.07 1.00
N GLY A 70 5.59 -21.34 0.57
CA GLY A 70 6.28 -22.49 1.15
C GLY A 70 6.10 -22.61 2.66
N ASP A 71 7.09 -23.19 3.32
CA ASP A 71 7.11 -23.36 4.78
C ASP A 71 7.35 -22.04 5.54
N ALA A 72 7.55 -20.94 4.83
CA ALA A 72 7.86 -19.63 5.43
C ALA A 72 6.70 -19.01 6.22
N MET A 73 5.46 -19.46 5.96
CA MET A 73 4.25 -18.95 6.62
C MET A 73 3.53 -20.01 7.50
N GLY A 74 4.20 -21.10 7.83
CA GLY A 74 3.64 -22.15 8.70
C GLY A 74 3.05 -23.35 7.94
N SER A 75 2.39 -24.27 8.67
CA SER A 75 1.89 -25.55 8.16
C SER A 75 0.52 -25.48 7.49
N GLY A 76 -0.17 -24.35 7.54
CA GLY A 76 -1.52 -24.16 6.99
C GLY A 76 -1.53 -23.95 5.48
N SER A 77 -2.70 -24.21 4.89
CA SER A 77 -2.93 -23.86 3.48
C SER A 77 -3.15 -22.36 3.31
N ILE A 78 -2.63 -21.79 2.22
CA ILE A 78 -2.77 -20.36 1.93
C ILE A 78 -3.79 -20.16 0.82
N PHE A 79 -4.81 -19.37 1.09
CA PHE A 79 -5.89 -19.07 0.14
C PHE A 79 -5.93 -17.59 -0.19
N LEU A 80 -6.05 -17.29 -1.48
CA LEU A 80 -6.28 -15.94 -1.98
C LEU A 80 -7.75 -15.74 -2.32
N LEU A 81 -8.35 -14.70 -1.73
CA LEU A 81 -9.75 -14.32 -1.92
C LEU A 81 -9.83 -13.17 -2.92
N THR A 82 -10.78 -13.24 -3.85
CA THR A 82 -11.05 -12.18 -4.84
C THR A 82 -12.48 -11.67 -4.80
N GLU A 83 -13.37 -12.33 -4.07
CA GLU A 83 -14.77 -11.94 -3.93
C GLU A 83 -14.95 -10.92 -2.80
N PRO A 84 -15.61 -9.76 -3.05
CA PRO A 84 -15.81 -8.72 -2.04
C PRO A 84 -16.52 -9.17 -0.78
N LYS A 85 -17.53 -10.05 -0.89
CA LYS A 85 -18.30 -10.54 0.27
C LYS A 85 -17.43 -11.40 1.19
N SER A 86 -16.63 -12.30 0.63
CA SER A 86 -15.67 -13.11 1.38
C SER A 86 -14.61 -12.26 2.06
N ILE A 87 -14.09 -11.25 1.32
CA ILE A 87 -13.12 -10.27 1.85
C ILE A 87 -13.75 -9.44 2.97
N GLN A 88 -14.98 -8.97 2.80
CA GLN A 88 -15.72 -8.25 3.85
C GLN A 88 -15.88 -9.10 5.10
N ALA A 89 -16.34 -10.32 4.95
CA ALA A 89 -16.54 -11.25 6.05
C ALA A 89 -15.22 -11.54 6.81
N LEU A 90 -14.10 -11.69 6.10
CA LEU A 90 -12.78 -11.86 6.69
C LEU A 90 -12.33 -10.62 7.45
N MET A 91 -12.35 -9.45 6.80
CA MET A 91 -11.76 -8.22 7.33
C MET A 91 -12.59 -7.54 8.41
N SER A 92 -13.90 -7.79 8.47
CA SER A 92 -14.78 -7.27 9.53
C SER A 92 -14.73 -8.08 10.82
N ARG A 93 -14.19 -9.30 10.78
CA ARG A 93 -14.11 -10.24 11.90
C ARG A 93 -12.67 -10.56 12.32
N ASP A 94 -11.67 -9.81 11.81
CA ASP A 94 -10.23 -10.08 11.97
C ASP A 94 -9.65 -9.72 13.35
N THR A 95 -10.51 -9.40 14.30
CA THR A 95 -10.17 -9.22 15.74
C THR A 95 -11.04 -10.09 16.65
N GLY A 96 -11.87 -10.96 16.06
CA GLY A 96 -12.76 -11.87 16.78
C GLY A 96 -12.11 -13.21 17.12
N SER A 97 -12.97 -14.20 17.45
CA SER A 97 -12.54 -15.56 17.74
C SER A 97 -12.31 -16.44 16.50
N GLU A 98 -12.80 -15.99 15.34
CA GLU A 98 -12.71 -16.79 14.10
C GLU A 98 -11.39 -16.57 13.35
N PHE A 99 -10.86 -15.34 13.43
CA PHE A 99 -9.64 -14.96 12.72
C PHE A 99 -8.70 -14.19 13.61
N SER A 100 -7.43 -14.46 13.46
CA SER A 100 -6.34 -13.63 14.00
C SER A 100 -5.50 -13.00 12.88
N SER A 101 -4.68 -12.04 13.27
CA SER A 101 -3.77 -11.36 12.33
C SER A 101 -2.36 -11.31 12.92
N PRO A 102 -1.67 -12.46 13.03
CA PRO A 102 -0.35 -12.52 13.63
C PRO A 102 0.68 -11.73 12.83
N GLY A 103 1.51 -10.94 13.53
CA GLY A 103 2.62 -10.19 12.91
C GLY A 103 3.72 -11.12 12.40
N GLU A 104 3.86 -12.27 13.02
CA GLU A 104 4.84 -13.31 12.69
C GLU A 104 4.69 -13.82 11.25
N LEU A 105 3.50 -13.74 10.68
CA LEU A 105 3.28 -14.07 9.26
C LEU A 105 3.95 -13.08 8.30
N ASN A 106 4.45 -11.96 8.81
CA ASN A 106 5.13 -10.92 8.03
C ASN A 106 6.66 -10.95 8.21
N LEU A 107 7.24 -11.99 8.82
CA LEU A 107 8.68 -12.09 9.10
C LEU A 107 9.58 -11.99 7.86
N ILE A 108 9.04 -12.19 6.67
CA ILE A 108 9.73 -11.88 5.40
C ILE A 108 10.23 -10.42 5.34
N LEU A 109 9.60 -9.52 6.09
CA LEU A 109 9.96 -8.09 6.16
C LEU A 109 10.98 -7.78 7.26
N ALA A 110 11.22 -8.71 8.20
CA ALA A 110 12.11 -8.47 9.34
C ALA A 110 13.52 -8.00 8.96
N PRO A 111 14.18 -8.51 7.89
CA PRO A 111 15.49 -8.03 7.48
C PRO A 111 15.53 -6.56 7.03
N LEU A 112 14.37 -6.00 6.68
CA LEU A 112 14.25 -4.61 6.27
C LEU A 112 13.79 -3.68 7.39
N LEU A 113 12.97 -4.18 8.33
CA LEU A 113 12.19 -3.37 9.25
C LEU A 113 12.54 -3.57 10.73
N GLY A 114 13.36 -4.58 11.08
CA GLY A 114 13.46 -5.06 12.46
C GLY A 114 12.24 -5.89 12.85
N VAL A 115 12.09 -6.22 14.13
CA VAL A 115 11.03 -7.13 14.63
C VAL A 115 10.06 -6.49 15.63
N ARG A 116 10.36 -5.27 16.11
CA ARG A 116 9.60 -4.57 17.17
C ARG A 116 8.72 -3.44 16.65
N ASN A 117 8.20 -3.57 15.43
CA ASN A 117 7.41 -2.53 14.75
C ASN A 117 5.94 -2.92 14.56
N THR A 118 5.12 -1.96 14.21
CA THR A 118 3.67 -2.12 14.00
C THR A 118 3.31 -3.24 13.02
N ILE A 119 4.14 -3.55 12.01
CA ILE A 119 3.85 -4.60 11.02
C ILE A 119 4.04 -6.00 11.61
N LEU A 120 5.06 -6.17 12.47
CA LEU A 120 5.48 -7.46 13.03
C LEU A 120 4.95 -7.74 14.43
N LEU A 121 4.42 -6.74 15.11
CA LEU A 121 3.72 -6.91 16.38
C LEU A 121 2.37 -7.60 16.18
N SER A 122 1.90 -8.34 17.20
CA SER A 122 0.64 -9.08 17.23
C SER A 122 -0.28 -8.60 18.35
N GLY A 123 -1.56 -8.93 18.25
CA GLY A 123 -2.55 -8.79 19.35
C GLY A 123 -2.64 -7.40 19.95
N VAL A 124 -2.50 -7.32 21.29
CA VAL A 124 -2.62 -6.07 22.08
C VAL A 124 -1.47 -5.13 21.77
N ALA A 125 -0.24 -5.61 21.71
CA ALA A 125 0.95 -4.81 21.41
C ALA A 125 0.85 -4.11 20.03
N HIS A 126 0.34 -4.82 19.00
CA HIS A 126 0.06 -4.21 17.71
C HIS A 126 -0.97 -3.08 17.82
N ARG A 127 -2.12 -3.34 18.51
CA ARG A 127 -3.17 -2.32 18.66
C ARG A 127 -2.66 -1.08 19.37
N HIS A 128 -1.93 -1.27 20.47
CA HIS A 128 -1.35 -0.18 21.26
C HIS A 128 -0.35 0.64 20.41
N ARG A 129 0.63 -0.01 19.77
CA ARG A 129 1.60 0.68 18.92
C ARG A 129 0.91 1.45 17.79
N ARG A 130 -0.10 0.85 17.17
CA ARG A 130 -0.89 1.50 16.13
C ARG A 130 -1.63 2.74 16.64
N GLN A 131 -2.21 2.69 17.85
CA GLN A 131 -2.87 3.85 18.46
C GLN A 131 -1.91 5.01 18.74
N LEU A 132 -0.66 4.71 19.08
CA LEU A 132 0.38 5.72 19.27
C LEU A 132 0.74 6.41 17.96
N VAL A 133 0.92 5.64 16.88
CA VAL A 133 1.42 6.16 15.61
C VAL A 133 0.34 6.87 14.78
N MET A 134 -0.89 6.35 14.77
CA MET A 134 -1.98 6.84 13.89
C MET A 134 -2.29 8.34 13.97
N PRO A 135 -2.30 9.02 15.14
CA PRO A 135 -2.69 10.42 15.21
C PRO A 135 -1.85 11.34 14.30
N ARG A 136 -0.58 11.03 14.12
CA ARG A 136 0.33 11.83 13.28
C ARG A 136 0.01 11.77 11.77
N PHE A 137 -0.74 10.76 11.36
CA PHE A 137 -1.15 10.55 9.96
C PHE A 137 -2.61 10.95 9.70
N HIS A 138 -3.29 11.61 10.68
CA HIS A 138 -4.70 11.99 10.57
C HIS A 138 -4.96 13.40 11.15
N GLY A 139 -6.14 13.93 10.86
CA GLY A 139 -6.64 15.18 11.44
C GLY A 139 -5.81 16.41 11.12
N GLU A 140 -5.64 17.31 12.10
CA GLU A 140 -4.96 18.60 11.95
C GLU A 140 -3.49 18.46 11.59
N HIS A 141 -2.80 17.41 12.07
CA HIS A 141 -1.40 17.17 11.73
C HIS A 141 -1.22 16.99 10.22
N LEU A 142 -2.18 16.35 9.55
CA LEU A 142 -2.13 16.14 8.11
C LEU A 142 -2.16 17.46 7.33
N GLN A 143 -2.91 18.47 7.81
CA GLN A 143 -3.00 19.77 7.12
C GLN A 143 -1.64 20.50 7.05
N ASN A 144 -0.82 20.33 8.08
CA ASN A 144 0.52 20.95 8.12
C ASN A 144 1.46 20.34 7.06
N TYR A 145 1.28 19.08 6.72
CA TYR A 145 2.12 18.42 5.72
C TYR A 145 1.83 18.88 4.28
N GLY A 146 0.67 19.47 4.01
CA GLY A 146 0.34 19.95 2.65
C GLY A 146 1.35 20.95 2.10
N ARG A 147 1.71 21.95 2.89
CA ARG A 147 2.75 22.96 2.52
C ARG A 147 4.15 22.34 2.40
N VAL A 148 4.44 21.36 3.23
CA VAL A 148 5.71 20.62 3.19
C VAL A 148 5.82 19.85 1.88
N ILE A 149 4.79 19.08 1.52
CA ILE A 149 4.74 18.29 0.28
C ILE A 149 4.91 19.21 -0.95
N GLU A 150 4.18 20.31 -0.98
CA GLU A 150 4.24 21.26 -2.08
C GLU A 150 5.65 21.89 -2.19
N ARG A 151 6.24 22.33 -1.09
CA ARG A 151 7.60 22.89 -1.04
C ARG A 151 8.65 21.89 -1.54
N ILE A 152 8.62 20.64 -1.03
CA ILE A 152 9.58 19.60 -1.44
C ILE A 152 9.40 19.26 -2.91
N THR A 153 8.17 19.20 -3.40
CA THR A 153 7.87 18.95 -4.82
C THR A 153 8.49 20.05 -5.70
N ARG A 154 8.29 21.32 -5.36
CA ARG A 154 8.89 22.44 -6.12
C ARG A 154 10.41 22.47 -6.05
N GLN A 155 11.01 22.12 -4.91
CA GLN A 155 12.46 22.00 -4.77
C GLN A 155 13.02 20.91 -5.69
N GLU A 156 12.37 19.75 -5.78
CA GLU A 156 12.77 18.70 -6.71
C GLU A 156 12.58 19.14 -8.17
N MET A 157 11.45 19.76 -8.50
CA MET A 157 11.16 20.28 -9.85
C MET A 157 12.18 21.32 -10.33
N ALA A 158 12.74 22.11 -9.42
CA ALA A 158 13.77 23.10 -9.75
C ALA A 158 15.08 22.44 -10.24
N ASN A 159 15.34 21.20 -9.86
CA ASN A 159 16.51 20.42 -10.30
C ASN A 159 16.28 19.73 -11.66
N TRP A 160 15.06 19.77 -12.21
CA TRP A 160 14.78 19.10 -13.48
C TRP A 160 15.28 19.94 -14.67
N PRO A 161 15.80 19.30 -15.72
CA PRO A 161 16.29 20.00 -16.89
C PRO A 161 15.16 20.81 -17.54
N GLN A 162 15.49 21.98 -18.07
CA GLN A 162 14.52 22.83 -18.80
C GLN A 162 14.04 22.13 -20.08
N GLU A 163 14.96 21.45 -20.76
CA GLU A 163 14.69 20.58 -21.92
C GLU A 163 15.32 19.22 -21.63
N GLY A 164 14.61 18.14 -21.95
CA GLY A 164 15.14 16.80 -21.75
C GLY A 164 14.15 15.82 -21.20
N VAL A 165 14.68 14.71 -20.72
CA VAL A 165 13.90 13.57 -20.20
C VAL A 165 14.19 13.38 -18.72
N ILE A 166 13.15 13.29 -17.92
CA ILE A 166 13.24 12.94 -16.52
C ILE A 166 12.92 11.45 -16.30
N SER A 167 13.60 10.83 -15.33
CA SER A 167 13.22 9.54 -14.77
C SER A 167 12.18 9.79 -13.69
N VAL A 168 10.91 9.47 -14.00
CA VAL A 168 9.78 9.77 -13.10
C VAL A 168 9.96 9.12 -11.75
N ARG A 169 10.33 7.84 -11.73
CA ARG A 169 10.50 7.10 -10.50
C ARG A 169 11.53 7.73 -9.56
N GLU A 170 12.70 8.06 -10.08
CA GLU A 170 13.78 8.65 -9.27
C GLU A 170 13.37 10.01 -8.71
N ALA A 171 12.69 10.83 -9.51
CA ALA A 171 12.13 12.09 -9.05
C ALA A 171 11.07 11.90 -7.95
N MET A 172 10.14 10.97 -8.13
CA MET A 172 9.11 10.67 -7.13
C MET A 172 9.70 10.05 -5.86
N GLN A 173 10.79 9.29 -5.96
CA GLN A 173 11.52 8.77 -4.80
C GLN A 173 12.14 9.90 -3.98
N ARG A 174 12.78 10.90 -4.61
CA ARG A 174 13.34 12.04 -3.87
C ARG A 174 12.26 12.88 -3.20
N ILE A 175 11.12 13.11 -3.86
CA ILE A 175 9.98 13.81 -3.24
C ILE A 175 9.48 13.04 -2.02
N SER A 176 9.14 11.77 -2.20
CA SER A 176 8.55 10.96 -1.14
C SER A 176 9.52 10.71 0.02
N MET A 177 10.83 10.56 -0.24
CA MET A 177 11.84 10.48 0.81
C MET A 177 11.91 11.78 1.61
N GLY A 178 11.98 12.92 0.94
CA GLY A 178 11.99 14.22 1.62
C GLY A 178 10.75 14.44 2.49
N VAL A 179 9.56 14.04 1.99
CA VAL A 179 8.30 14.15 2.74
C VAL A 179 8.33 13.25 3.99
N ILE A 180 8.69 11.96 3.85
CA ILE A 180 8.67 11.06 5.00
C ILE A 180 9.73 11.41 6.04
N LEU A 181 10.90 11.88 5.64
CA LEU A 181 11.94 12.37 6.56
C LEU A 181 11.43 13.58 7.38
N GLU A 182 10.72 14.50 6.74
CA GLU A 182 10.14 15.66 7.42
C GLU A 182 9.01 15.25 8.38
N VAL A 183 8.16 14.30 7.99
CA VAL A 183 7.10 13.77 8.85
C VAL A 183 7.68 13.03 10.07
N VAL A 184 8.75 12.27 9.86
CA VAL A 184 9.33 11.41 10.91
C VAL A 184 10.21 12.20 11.87
N PHE A 185 11.06 13.10 11.38
CA PHE A 185 12.07 13.79 12.19
C PHE A 185 11.81 15.29 12.42
N GLY A 186 10.83 15.87 11.71
CA GLY A 186 10.55 17.31 11.74
C GLY A 186 11.54 18.13 10.92
N LEU A 187 11.38 19.45 10.98
CA LEU A 187 11.99 20.42 10.11
C LEU A 187 13.52 20.39 10.07
N GLY A 188 14.03 20.49 8.87
CA GLY A 188 15.38 20.87 8.52
C GLY A 188 16.13 19.76 7.78
N GLN A 189 16.52 20.05 6.52
CA GLN A 189 17.55 19.29 5.83
C GLN A 189 18.87 19.49 6.57
N THR A 190 19.18 18.57 7.46
CA THR A 190 20.49 18.48 8.09
C THR A 190 21.38 17.55 7.27
N GLU A 191 22.68 17.65 7.43
CA GLU A 191 23.64 16.72 6.80
C GLU A 191 23.30 15.26 7.09
N ARG A 192 22.82 14.95 8.29
CA ARG A 192 22.37 13.61 8.69
C ARG A 192 21.14 13.12 7.92
N HIS A 193 20.21 14.00 7.55
CA HIS A 193 19.08 13.61 6.70
C HIS A 193 19.55 13.16 5.32
N GLY A 194 20.50 13.86 4.71
CA GLY A 194 21.08 13.48 3.43
C GLY A 194 21.85 12.14 3.50
N GLU A 195 22.57 11.90 4.60
CA GLU A 195 23.23 10.62 4.85
C GLU A 195 22.22 9.48 5.01
N LEU A 196 21.17 9.69 5.80
CA LEU A 196 20.09 8.70 6.01
C LEU A 196 19.36 8.41 4.71
N GLU A 197 19.03 9.43 3.91
CA GLU A 197 18.44 9.27 2.58
C GLU A 197 19.31 8.40 1.67
N SER A 198 20.61 8.66 1.63
CA SER A 198 21.58 7.88 0.85
C SER A 198 21.64 6.43 1.28
N LEU A 199 21.72 6.17 2.58
CA LEU A 199 21.75 4.82 3.15
C LEU A 199 20.46 4.04 2.86
N LEU A 200 19.30 4.64 3.07
CA LEU A 200 18.01 4.04 2.81
C LEU A 200 17.81 3.74 1.32
N THR A 201 18.16 4.67 0.45
CA THR A 201 18.09 4.48 -1.00
C THR A 201 18.95 3.30 -1.45
N ARG A 202 20.17 3.19 -0.94
CA ARG A 202 21.08 2.05 -1.23
C ARG A 202 20.55 0.74 -0.66
N ARG A 203 19.99 0.74 0.56
CA ARG A 203 19.40 -0.43 1.21
C ARG A 203 18.20 -0.95 0.41
N LEU A 204 17.29 -0.08 -0.01
CA LEU A 204 16.12 -0.43 -0.80
C LEU A 204 16.47 -0.88 -2.23
N ALA A 205 17.53 -0.32 -2.82
CA ALA A 205 18.03 -0.74 -4.12
C ALA A 205 18.48 -2.22 -4.14
N MET A 206 18.88 -2.78 -2.98
CA MET A 206 19.25 -4.19 -2.84
C MET A 206 18.09 -5.17 -3.14
N THR A 207 16.85 -4.72 -3.10
CA THR A 207 15.65 -5.54 -3.40
C THR A 207 14.85 -5.00 -4.59
N ALA A 208 15.41 -4.05 -5.35
CA ALA A 208 14.67 -3.25 -6.32
C ALA A 208 14.30 -3.97 -7.62
N THR A 209 14.86 -5.13 -7.92
CA THR A 209 14.54 -5.91 -9.12
C THR A 209 13.90 -7.26 -8.75
N PRO A 210 13.16 -7.92 -9.66
CA PRO A 210 12.61 -9.23 -9.39
C PRO A 210 13.67 -10.24 -8.94
N LEU A 211 14.84 -10.24 -9.58
CA LEU A 211 15.93 -11.15 -9.23
C LEU A 211 16.54 -10.84 -7.86
N THR A 212 16.83 -9.58 -7.58
CA THR A 212 17.42 -9.18 -6.29
C THR A 212 16.41 -9.27 -5.13
N SER A 213 15.11 -9.17 -5.41
CA SER A 213 14.06 -9.41 -4.41
C SER A 213 14.03 -10.85 -3.91
N ALA A 214 14.65 -11.80 -4.63
CA ALA A 214 14.80 -13.19 -4.18
C ALA A 214 15.46 -13.31 -2.80
N VAL A 215 16.29 -12.35 -2.40
CA VAL A 215 16.91 -12.31 -1.06
C VAL A 215 15.86 -12.33 0.07
N LEU A 216 14.66 -11.79 -0.16
CA LEU A 216 13.58 -11.80 0.83
C LEU A 216 12.93 -13.18 0.95
N PHE A 217 12.93 -13.98 -0.12
CA PHE A 217 12.30 -15.31 -0.16
C PHE A 217 13.26 -16.45 0.19
N PHE A 218 14.57 -16.20 0.18
CA PHE A 218 15.59 -17.18 0.46
C PHE A 218 16.48 -16.72 1.61
N PRO A 219 16.21 -17.10 2.88
CA PRO A 219 16.94 -16.64 4.06
C PRO A 219 18.45 -16.93 4.02
N TRP A 220 18.87 -17.96 3.29
CA TRP A 220 20.31 -18.27 3.14
C TRP A 220 21.06 -17.18 2.36
N LEU A 221 20.40 -16.44 1.45
CA LEU A 221 21.00 -15.29 0.74
C LEU A 221 21.24 -14.08 1.65
N GLN A 222 20.59 -14.04 2.82
CA GLN A 222 20.73 -12.97 3.81
C GLN A 222 21.95 -13.20 4.72
N LYS A 223 22.52 -14.43 4.73
CA LYS A 223 23.68 -14.74 5.53
C LYS A 223 24.93 -14.07 4.95
N ASP A 224 25.78 -13.59 5.86
CA ASP A 224 27.09 -13.05 5.50
C ASP A 224 28.07 -14.20 5.20
N PHE A 225 28.41 -14.34 3.93
CA PHE A 225 29.44 -15.26 3.43
C PHE A 225 30.72 -14.52 2.99
N GLY A 226 30.92 -13.29 3.47
CA GLY A 226 32.07 -12.45 3.12
C GLY A 226 31.73 -11.33 2.12
N PRO A 227 32.73 -10.49 1.80
CA PRO A 227 32.53 -9.18 1.14
C PRO A 227 31.79 -9.20 -0.21
N LEU A 228 31.80 -10.34 -0.90
CA LEU A 228 31.13 -10.50 -2.19
C LEU A 228 29.67 -10.98 -2.07
N SER A 229 29.25 -11.42 -0.87
CA SER A 229 27.89 -11.93 -0.67
C SER A 229 26.86 -10.80 -0.56
N PRO A 230 25.63 -11.02 -1.07
CA PRO A 230 24.52 -10.07 -0.87
C PRO A 230 24.26 -9.82 0.62
N GLY A 231 24.32 -10.86 1.46
CA GLY A 231 24.10 -10.78 2.91
C GLY A 231 25.10 -9.84 3.60
N HIS A 232 26.38 -9.87 3.23
CA HIS A 232 27.37 -8.95 3.76
C HIS A 232 27.01 -7.48 3.48
N ARG A 233 26.65 -7.17 2.24
CA ARG A 233 26.26 -5.80 1.85
C ARG A 233 25.00 -5.33 2.56
N ILE A 234 24.02 -6.22 2.72
CA ILE A 234 22.78 -5.94 3.46
C ILE A 234 23.13 -5.64 4.93
N SER A 235 23.92 -6.48 5.58
CA SER A 235 24.32 -6.29 6.98
C SER A 235 25.12 -5.00 7.20
N GLN A 236 26.03 -4.65 6.28
CA GLN A 236 26.78 -3.39 6.37
C GLN A 236 25.88 -2.16 6.25
N LEU A 237 24.97 -2.15 5.26
CA LEU A 237 24.03 -1.02 5.08
C LEU A 237 23.05 -0.93 6.26
N ALA A 238 22.59 -2.06 6.79
CA ALA A 238 21.78 -2.10 7.99
C ALA A 238 22.54 -1.48 9.17
N ALA A 239 23.73 -1.95 9.47
CA ALA A 239 24.53 -1.45 10.60
C ALA A 239 24.82 0.06 10.49
N GLN A 240 25.11 0.59 9.30
CA GLN A 240 25.30 2.03 9.09
C GLN A 240 24.00 2.81 9.32
N THR A 241 22.88 2.32 8.80
CA THR A 241 21.57 2.93 8.98
C THR A 241 21.16 2.95 10.45
N ASP A 242 21.33 1.81 11.12
CA ASP A 242 20.97 1.63 12.52
C ASP A 242 21.79 2.55 13.43
N ALA A 243 23.12 2.62 13.22
CA ALA A 243 24.00 3.52 13.97
C ALA A 243 23.57 4.99 13.83
N LEU A 244 23.19 5.41 12.62
CA LEU A 244 22.72 6.78 12.38
C LEU A 244 21.37 7.04 13.06
N LEU A 245 20.43 6.11 12.96
CA LEU A 245 19.12 6.23 13.62
C LEU A 245 19.24 6.27 15.14
N TYR A 246 20.04 5.40 15.75
CA TYR A 246 20.28 5.43 17.20
C TYR A 246 20.94 6.76 17.63
N ALA A 247 21.89 7.29 16.86
CA ALA A 247 22.46 8.59 17.13
C ALA A 247 21.42 9.72 17.10
N MET A 248 20.50 9.69 16.12
CA MET A 248 19.41 10.68 16.01
C MET A 248 18.40 10.54 17.16
N ILE A 249 18.08 9.33 17.59
CA ILE A 249 17.23 9.06 18.77
C ILE A 249 17.87 9.63 20.03
N ALA A 250 19.14 9.31 20.27
CA ALA A 250 19.88 9.78 21.47
C ALA A 250 19.99 11.31 21.51
N GLU A 251 20.29 11.94 20.36
CA GLU A 251 20.36 13.40 20.27
C GLU A 251 19.01 14.05 20.54
N ARG A 252 17.91 13.51 19.99
CA ARG A 252 16.58 14.04 20.23
C ARG A 252 16.16 13.85 21.68
N ARG A 253 16.49 12.73 22.31
CA ARG A 253 16.21 12.44 23.73
C ARG A 253 16.94 13.41 24.68
N ALA A 254 18.12 13.90 24.28
CA ALA A 254 18.90 14.86 25.06
C ALA A 254 18.39 16.31 24.93
N GLN A 255 17.48 16.60 24.01
CA GLN A 255 16.91 17.93 23.77
C GLN A 255 15.52 18.05 24.40
N PRO A 256 15.10 19.26 24.84
CA PRO A 256 13.71 19.50 25.20
C PRO A 256 12.79 19.17 24.00
N LEU A 257 11.79 18.33 24.19
CA LEU A 257 10.91 17.93 23.11
C LEU A 257 10.01 19.09 22.64
N GLY A 258 9.60 19.98 23.55
CA GLY A 258 8.81 21.18 23.23
C GLY A 258 7.50 20.82 22.50
N GLU A 259 7.02 21.74 21.67
CA GLU A 259 5.81 21.56 20.85
C GLU A 259 6.12 20.90 19.48
N ARG A 260 7.06 19.98 19.42
CA ARG A 260 7.42 19.31 18.16
C ARG A 260 6.32 18.35 17.71
N LEU A 261 6.02 18.37 16.42
CA LEU A 261 4.92 17.60 15.82
C LEU A 261 5.40 16.37 15.02
N ASP A 262 6.70 16.06 15.04
CA ASP A 262 7.25 14.91 14.32
C ASP A 262 7.01 13.58 15.06
N VAL A 263 7.12 12.48 14.30
CA VAL A 263 6.85 11.13 14.82
C VAL A 263 7.90 10.72 15.87
N LEU A 264 9.18 11.05 15.69
CA LEU A 264 10.24 10.71 16.64
C LEU A 264 9.97 11.32 18.01
N SER A 265 9.62 12.62 18.07
CA SER A 265 9.27 13.29 19.32
C SER A 265 8.08 12.62 20.02
N MET A 266 7.06 12.27 19.25
CA MET A 266 5.89 11.55 19.77
C MET A 266 6.25 10.17 20.34
N LEU A 267 7.10 9.38 19.64
CA LEU A 267 7.50 8.05 20.13
C LEU A 267 8.36 8.14 21.41
N LEU A 268 9.16 9.20 21.55
CA LEU A 268 9.93 9.45 22.76
C LEU A 268 9.06 9.80 23.99
N GLU A 269 7.89 10.43 23.77
CA GLU A 269 6.92 10.72 24.82
C GLU A 269 5.98 9.55 25.11
N ALA A 270 5.86 8.63 24.17
CA ALA A 270 4.94 7.50 24.27
C ALA A 270 5.30 6.56 25.42
N ARG A 271 4.27 5.90 25.97
CA ARG A 271 4.39 4.85 26.98
C ARG A 271 3.86 3.54 26.41
N ASP A 272 4.45 2.44 26.86
CA ASP A 272 3.96 1.11 26.56
C ASP A 272 2.72 0.74 27.40
N GLU A 273 2.26 -0.50 27.29
CA GLU A 273 1.11 -1.00 28.06
C GLU A 273 1.36 -1.07 29.57
N ALA A 274 2.62 -1.14 29.99
CA ALA A 274 3.02 -1.10 31.42
C ALA A 274 3.21 0.33 31.94
N GLY A 275 3.09 1.35 31.07
CA GLY A 275 3.34 2.76 31.42
C GLY A 275 4.81 3.17 31.33
N GLU A 276 5.68 2.27 30.85
CA GLU A 276 7.10 2.53 30.68
C GLU A 276 7.40 3.23 29.35
N PRO A 277 8.47 4.06 29.25
CA PRO A 277 8.91 4.64 28.00
C PRO A 277 9.24 3.54 26.96
N LEU A 278 8.96 3.80 25.70
CA LEU A 278 9.41 2.91 24.64
C LEU A 278 10.94 2.81 24.64
N SER A 279 11.45 1.58 24.43
CA SER A 279 12.89 1.35 24.29
C SER A 279 13.44 1.99 23.01
N ASP A 280 14.75 2.23 22.97
CA ASP A 280 15.37 2.77 21.75
C ASP A 280 15.26 1.79 20.59
N GLU A 281 15.22 0.47 20.85
CA GLU A 281 14.98 -0.56 19.83
C GLU A 281 13.54 -0.51 19.28
N ASP A 282 12.54 -0.28 20.15
CA ASP A 282 11.14 -0.12 19.71
C ASP A 282 10.97 1.12 18.83
N ILE A 283 11.60 2.23 19.23
CA ILE A 283 11.58 3.49 18.46
C ILE A 283 12.32 3.30 17.14
N HIS A 284 13.52 2.72 17.16
CA HIS A 284 14.31 2.43 15.96
C HIS A 284 13.53 1.62 14.93
N ASP A 285 12.96 0.48 15.34
CA ASP A 285 12.24 -0.42 14.44
C ASP A 285 10.95 0.22 13.90
N GLU A 286 10.30 1.09 14.66
CA GLU A 286 9.15 1.84 14.18
C GLU A 286 9.56 2.92 13.18
N LEU A 287 10.64 3.67 13.44
CA LEU A 287 11.16 4.71 12.53
C LEU A 287 11.58 4.11 11.19
N ILE A 288 12.39 3.04 11.20
CA ILE A 288 12.81 2.39 9.95
C ILE A 288 11.62 1.83 9.18
N THR A 289 10.61 1.32 9.87
CA THR A 289 9.37 0.85 9.26
C THR A 289 8.63 1.97 8.55
N LEU A 290 8.45 3.12 9.19
CA LEU A 290 7.76 4.27 8.60
C LEU A 290 8.54 4.84 7.40
N LEU A 291 9.87 4.93 7.51
CA LEU A 291 10.73 5.41 6.43
C LEU A 291 10.67 4.50 5.20
N VAL A 292 10.80 3.19 5.40
CA VAL A 292 10.76 2.21 4.30
C VAL A 292 9.36 2.13 3.70
N ALA A 293 8.32 2.06 4.52
CA ALA A 293 6.94 1.93 4.07
C ALA A 293 6.42 3.20 3.38
N GLY A 294 6.79 4.39 3.86
CA GLY A 294 6.30 5.67 3.31
C GLY A 294 6.96 6.09 2.01
N HIS A 295 8.25 5.78 1.85
CA HIS A 295 9.04 6.23 0.69
C HIS A 295 8.69 5.50 -0.61
N GLU A 296 8.99 4.20 -0.68
CA GLU A 296 8.94 3.42 -1.93
C GLU A 296 7.51 3.24 -2.45
N THR A 297 6.55 3.08 -1.55
CA THR A 297 5.15 2.84 -1.91
C THR A 297 4.51 4.06 -2.54
N THR A 298 4.70 5.24 -1.96
CA THR A 298 4.17 6.50 -2.47
C THR A 298 4.84 6.91 -3.77
N ALA A 299 6.17 6.76 -3.88
CA ALA A 299 6.90 6.99 -5.12
C ALA A 299 6.39 6.09 -6.27
N THR A 300 6.04 4.83 -5.97
CA THR A 300 5.47 3.91 -6.95
C THR A 300 4.07 4.34 -7.38
N ALA A 301 3.21 4.77 -6.45
CA ALA A 301 1.87 5.27 -6.75
C ALA A 301 1.91 6.53 -7.63
N LEU A 302 2.76 7.50 -7.30
CA LEU A 302 3.01 8.72 -8.07
C LEU A 302 3.52 8.40 -9.48
N THR A 303 4.50 7.49 -9.58
CA THR A 303 5.02 7.04 -10.88
C THR A 303 3.93 6.42 -11.74
N SER A 304 3.07 5.60 -11.13
CA SER A 304 1.95 4.95 -11.84
C SER A 304 0.92 5.96 -12.32
N ALA A 305 0.57 6.95 -11.50
CA ALA A 305 -0.37 8.00 -11.88
C ALA A 305 0.16 8.84 -13.06
N LEU A 306 1.41 9.30 -13.00
CA LEU A 306 2.05 10.04 -14.09
C LEU A 306 2.17 9.18 -15.36
N TYR A 307 2.51 7.90 -15.22
CA TYR A 307 2.58 6.97 -16.35
C TYR A 307 1.25 6.84 -17.08
N TRP A 308 0.17 6.57 -16.35
CA TRP A 308 -1.14 6.36 -16.94
C TRP A 308 -1.74 7.64 -17.53
N LEU A 309 -1.59 8.78 -16.85
CA LEU A 309 -2.03 10.09 -17.36
C LEU A 309 -1.39 10.39 -18.73
N HIS A 310 -0.07 10.19 -18.86
CA HIS A 310 0.63 10.48 -20.13
C HIS A 310 0.43 9.41 -21.21
N ARG A 311 -0.30 8.34 -20.91
CA ARG A 311 -0.76 7.34 -21.89
C ARG A 311 -2.26 7.45 -22.19
N THR A 312 -2.96 8.33 -21.51
CA THR A 312 -4.40 8.52 -21.63
C THR A 312 -4.69 10.01 -21.82
N PRO A 313 -4.50 10.55 -23.07
CA PRO A 313 -4.55 11.99 -23.31
C PRO A 313 -5.81 12.68 -22.80
N HIS A 314 -7.00 12.09 -23.02
CA HIS A 314 -8.26 12.67 -22.53
C HIS A 314 -8.31 12.81 -21.01
N ALA A 315 -7.73 11.86 -20.26
CA ALA A 315 -7.68 11.96 -18.79
C ALA A 315 -6.72 13.06 -18.34
N LEU A 316 -5.58 13.23 -19.03
CA LEU A 316 -4.63 14.30 -18.75
C LEU A 316 -5.23 15.67 -19.06
N GLU A 317 -5.90 15.83 -20.20
CA GLU A 317 -6.57 17.09 -20.61
C GLU A 317 -7.65 17.47 -19.60
N ARG A 318 -8.50 16.53 -19.21
CA ARG A 318 -9.56 16.75 -18.22
C ARG A 318 -9.00 17.14 -16.85
N LEU A 319 -7.92 16.49 -16.40
CA LEU A 319 -7.27 16.86 -15.15
C LEU A 319 -6.67 18.28 -15.23
N ARG A 320 -6.05 18.65 -16.34
CA ARG A 320 -5.54 20.00 -16.55
C ARG A 320 -6.64 21.03 -16.52
N SER A 321 -7.76 20.77 -17.19
CA SER A 321 -8.94 21.66 -17.12
C SER A 321 -9.40 21.84 -15.68
N GLU A 322 -9.52 20.76 -14.88
CA GLU A 322 -9.90 20.89 -13.47
C GLU A 322 -8.88 21.76 -12.67
N LEU A 323 -7.58 21.60 -12.92
CA LEU A 323 -6.54 22.38 -12.24
C LEU A 323 -6.57 23.85 -12.64
N ASP A 324 -6.78 24.14 -13.93
CA ASP A 324 -6.87 25.52 -14.47
C ASP A 324 -8.14 26.21 -13.96
N ASP A 325 -9.30 25.53 -13.97
CA ASP A 325 -10.59 26.04 -13.49
C ASP A 325 -10.58 26.31 -11.98
N ALA A 326 -9.87 25.50 -11.21
CA ALA A 326 -9.71 25.69 -9.77
C ALA A 326 -8.87 26.92 -9.43
N GLY A 327 -7.93 27.29 -10.29
CA GLY A 327 -7.09 28.48 -10.16
C GLY A 327 -5.98 28.38 -9.11
N VAL A 328 -5.22 29.46 -9.01
CA VAL A 328 -4.07 29.56 -8.08
C VAL A 328 -4.57 29.58 -6.63
N GLY A 329 -4.01 28.69 -5.80
CA GLY A 329 -4.34 28.61 -4.38
C GLY A 329 -5.53 27.67 -4.04
N ALA A 330 -6.10 27.00 -5.03
CA ALA A 330 -7.07 25.96 -4.78
C ALA A 330 -6.46 24.81 -3.96
N ASP A 331 -7.28 24.21 -3.10
CA ASP A 331 -6.87 23.05 -2.30
C ASP A 331 -6.95 21.76 -3.14
N PRO A 332 -5.80 21.15 -3.53
CA PRO A 332 -5.78 19.97 -4.36
C PRO A 332 -6.51 18.77 -3.75
N ILE A 333 -6.65 18.75 -2.42
CA ILE A 333 -7.32 17.66 -1.71
C ILE A 333 -8.79 17.59 -2.06
N LYS A 334 -9.41 18.72 -2.43
CA LYS A 334 -10.85 18.85 -2.73
C LYS A 334 -11.19 18.61 -4.19
N LEU A 335 -10.21 18.46 -5.07
CA LEU A 335 -10.45 18.29 -6.51
C LEU A 335 -10.94 16.87 -6.81
N PRO A 336 -12.16 16.72 -7.34
CA PRO A 336 -12.79 15.41 -7.49
C PRO A 336 -12.13 14.56 -8.58
N TYR A 337 -11.79 15.17 -9.74
CA TYR A 337 -11.16 14.41 -10.81
C TYR A 337 -9.72 14.01 -10.48
N LEU A 338 -8.95 14.90 -9.86
CA LEU A 338 -7.62 14.57 -9.33
C LEU A 338 -7.69 13.41 -8.32
N THR A 339 -8.70 13.39 -7.47
CA THR A 339 -8.94 12.27 -6.54
C THR A 339 -9.22 10.98 -7.30
N ALA A 340 -10.09 11.03 -8.31
CA ALA A 340 -10.44 9.88 -9.16
C ALA A 340 -9.22 9.35 -9.95
N VAL A 341 -8.35 10.23 -10.44
CA VAL A 341 -7.07 9.88 -11.09
C VAL A 341 -6.18 9.09 -10.15
N GLY A 342 -6.00 9.55 -8.91
CA GLY A 342 -5.21 8.85 -7.91
C GLY A 342 -5.79 7.48 -7.57
N GLN A 343 -7.11 7.40 -7.43
CA GLN A 343 -7.81 6.14 -7.15
C GLN A 343 -7.67 5.15 -8.32
N GLU A 344 -7.83 5.58 -9.55
CA GLU A 344 -7.71 4.71 -10.72
C GLU A 344 -6.27 4.24 -10.95
N ALA A 345 -5.28 5.09 -10.67
CA ALA A 345 -3.88 4.69 -10.72
C ALA A 345 -3.57 3.56 -9.71
N LEU A 346 -4.07 3.69 -8.48
CA LEU A 346 -3.92 2.67 -7.44
C LEU A 346 -4.76 1.41 -7.71
N ARG A 347 -5.87 1.51 -8.43
CA ARG A 347 -6.65 0.35 -8.85
C ARG A 347 -5.90 -0.47 -9.90
N LEU A 348 -5.45 0.17 -10.97
CA LEU A 348 -4.72 -0.50 -12.07
C LEU A 348 -3.36 -1.01 -11.65
N HIS A 349 -2.70 -0.27 -10.75
CA HIS A 349 -1.34 -0.54 -10.30
C HIS A 349 -1.28 -0.52 -8.77
N PRO A 350 -1.95 -1.47 -8.09
CA PRO A 350 -1.91 -1.53 -6.64
C PRO A 350 -0.49 -1.85 -6.19
N VAL A 351 0.05 -1.00 -5.31
CA VAL A 351 1.42 -1.15 -4.80
C VAL A 351 1.57 -2.47 -4.02
N ALA A 352 0.56 -2.82 -3.20
CA ALA A 352 0.46 -4.12 -2.56
C ALA A 352 -0.48 -5.04 -3.38
N MET A 353 0.03 -6.19 -3.80
CA MET A 353 -0.77 -7.17 -4.55
C MET A 353 -1.72 -7.97 -3.67
N LEU A 354 -1.33 -8.18 -2.41
CA LEU A 354 -2.03 -8.97 -1.41
C LEU A 354 -2.21 -8.17 -0.13
N SER A 355 -3.27 -8.45 0.62
CA SER A 355 -3.36 -8.00 2.02
C SER A 355 -2.42 -8.82 2.91
N PHE A 356 -2.16 -8.34 4.13
CA PHE A 356 -1.58 -9.21 5.16
C PHE A 356 -2.52 -10.40 5.44
N ALA A 357 -1.92 -11.54 5.78
CA ALA A 357 -2.66 -12.76 6.04
C ALA A 357 -3.53 -12.65 7.31
N ARG A 358 -4.61 -13.41 7.30
CA ARG A 358 -5.43 -13.74 8.47
C ARG A 358 -5.36 -15.24 8.67
N GLN A 359 -5.13 -15.66 9.90
CA GLN A 359 -5.15 -17.06 10.28
C GLN A 359 -6.54 -17.42 10.76
N VAL A 360 -7.04 -18.56 10.30
CA VAL A 360 -8.29 -19.15 10.78
C VAL A 360 -8.03 -19.78 12.14
N GLU A 361 -8.79 -19.39 13.15
CA GLU A 361 -8.67 -19.90 14.53
C GLU A 361 -9.72 -20.97 14.85
N THR A 362 -10.91 -20.85 14.25
CA THR A 362 -11.99 -21.83 14.37
C THR A 362 -12.55 -22.15 13.00
N PRO A 363 -13.11 -23.37 12.76
CA PRO A 363 -13.71 -23.70 11.47
C PRO A 363 -14.71 -22.64 11.02
N VAL A 364 -14.59 -22.17 9.79
CA VAL A 364 -15.42 -21.06 9.27
C VAL A 364 -15.80 -21.31 7.82
N GLU A 365 -16.99 -20.88 7.46
CA GLU A 365 -17.47 -20.86 6.08
C GLU A 365 -17.49 -19.42 5.54
N LEU A 366 -16.88 -19.20 4.37
CA LEU A 366 -16.95 -17.95 3.62
C LEU A 366 -17.41 -18.24 2.19
N ALA A 367 -18.52 -17.65 1.79
CA ALA A 367 -19.10 -17.80 0.45
C ALA A 367 -19.26 -19.26 -0.03
N GLY A 368 -19.67 -20.15 0.88
CA GLY A 368 -19.88 -21.57 0.61
C GLY A 368 -18.60 -22.41 0.59
N GLN A 369 -17.45 -21.87 0.98
CA GLN A 369 -16.19 -22.58 1.11
C GLN A 369 -15.78 -22.69 2.58
N CYS A 370 -15.44 -23.90 3.04
CA CYS A 370 -15.01 -24.16 4.40
C CYS A 370 -13.49 -24.02 4.55
N TYR A 371 -13.07 -23.40 5.65
CA TYR A 371 -11.67 -23.22 6.04
C TYR A 371 -11.46 -23.75 7.46
N GLU A 372 -10.30 -24.33 7.70
CA GLU A 372 -9.95 -24.99 8.96
C GLU A 372 -8.94 -24.17 9.77
N PRO A 373 -8.87 -24.38 11.09
CA PRO A 373 -7.86 -23.76 11.93
C PRO A 373 -6.45 -23.95 11.37
N GLY A 374 -5.69 -22.84 11.32
CA GLY A 374 -4.35 -22.82 10.74
C GLY A 374 -4.31 -22.45 9.24
N ASP A 375 -5.45 -22.47 8.53
CA ASP A 375 -5.48 -21.93 7.15
C ASP A 375 -5.22 -20.42 7.15
N LEU A 376 -4.51 -19.94 6.14
CA LEU A 376 -4.17 -18.53 5.98
C LEU A 376 -4.98 -17.94 4.81
N LEU A 377 -5.70 -16.87 5.10
CA LEU A 377 -6.54 -16.19 4.11
C LEU A 377 -5.98 -14.78 3.82
N MET A 378 -5.86 -14.44 2.53
CA MET A 378 -5.40 -13.13 2.08
C MET A 378 -6.32 -12.60 0.99
N ALA A 379 -6.70 -11.32 1.06
CA ALA A 379 -7.35 -10.68 -0.08
C ALA A 379 -6.31 -10.46 -1.19
N CYS A 380 -6.63 -10.93 -2.41
CA CYS A 380 -5.83 -10.65 -3.59
C CYS A 380 -6.25 -9.30 -4.20
N ILE A 381 -5.65 -8.23 -3.72
CA ILE A 381 -5.96 -6.83 -4.10
C ILE A 381 -5.80 -6.65 -5.62
N TYR A 382 -4.73 -7.20 -6.20
CA TYR A 382 -4.48 -7.10 -7.63
C TYR A 382 -5.63 -7.69 -8.45
N LEU A 383 -6.07 -8.90 -8.15
CA LEU A 383 -7.15 -9.56 -8.88
C LEU A 383 -8.52 -8.96 -8.58
N LEU A 384 -8.78 -8.57 -7.33
CA LEU A 384 -9.99 -7.86 -6.94
C LEU A 384 -10.20 -6.61 -7.80
N HIS A 385 -9.13 -5.82 -7.97
CA HIS A 385 -9.16 -4.60 -8.76
C HIS A 385 -9.23 -4.84 -10.30
N GLN A 386 -9.08 -6.08 -10.75
CA GLN A 386 -9.18 -6.48 -12.16
C GLN A 386 -10.49 -7.22 -12.47
N ARG A 387 -11.40 -7.33 -11.53
CA ARG A 387 -12.71 -7.99 -11.73
C ARG A 387 -13.58 -7.21 -12.70
N PRO A 388 -14.03 -7.83 -13.82
CA PRO A 388 -14.83 -7.12 -14.82
C PRO A 388 -16.26 -6.82 -14.36
N ASP A 389 -16.79 -7.61 -13.42
CA ASP A 389 -18.10 -7.38 -12.78
C ASP A 389 -18.10 -6.14 -11.86
N LEU A 390 -16.98 -5.78 -11.28
CA LEU A 390 -16.80 -4.58 -10.46
C LEU A 390 -16.31 -3.38 -11.30
N TYR A 391 -15.40 -3.63 -12.21
CA TYR A 391 -14.71 -2.63 -13.01
C TYR A 391 -14.84 -2.98 -14.50
N PRO A 392 -15.89 -2.54 -15.20
CA PRO A 392 -16.00 -2.71 -16.64
C PRO A 392 -14.73 -2.19 -17.34
N GLU A 393 -14.23 -2.92 -18.34
CA GLU A 393 -12.95 -2.63 -18.98
C GLU A 393 -11.78 -2.48 -17.98
N PRO A 394 -11.48 -3.53 -17.19
CA PRO A 394 -10.60 -3.40 -16.02
C PRO A 394 -9.17 -3.03 -16.36
N GLN A 395 -8.73 -3.16 -17.62
CA GLN A 395 -7.39 -2.79 -18.09
C GLN A 395 -7.31 -1.33 -18.57
N SER A 396 -8.45 -0.64 -18.75
CA SER A 396 -8.50 0.75 -19.19
C SER A 396 -8.32 1.70 -18.01
N PHE A 397 -7.49 2.73 -18.19
CA PHE A 397 -7.36 3.83 -17.22
C PHE A 397 -8.53 4.79 -17.41
N ARG A 398 -9.52 4.70 -16.53
CA ARG A 398 -10.77 5.44 -16.59
C ARG A 398 -11.11 6.01 -15.20
N PRO A 399 -10.59 7.20 -14.85
CA PRO A 399 -10.86 7.84 -13.56
C PRO A 399 -12.34 8.08 -13.29
N GLU A 400 -13.13 8.28 -14.34
CA GLU A 400 -14.57 8.57 -14.30
C GLU A 400 -15.37 7.55 -13.50
N ARG A 401 -14.93 6.30 -13.45
CA ARG A 401 -15.60 5.24 -12.67
C ARG A 401 -15.72 5.57 -11.18
N PHE A 402 -14.78 6.35 -10.64
CA PHE A 402 -14.80 6.80 -9.24
C PHE A 402 -15.66 8.03 -9.01
N LEU A 403 -16.09 8.72 -10.09
CA LEU A 403 -17.09 9.77 -10.04
C LEU A 403 -18.51 9.23 -10.26
N GLU A 404 -18.62 8.14 -11.04
CA GLU A 404 -19.90 7.50 -11.38
C GLU A 404 -20.43 6.61 -10.26
N ARG A 405 -19.52 6.00 -9.48
CA ARG A 405 -19.87 5.02 -8.45
C ARG A 405 -18.93 5.14 -7.24
N GLN A 406 -19.49 4.97 -6.04
CA GLN A 406 -18.73 4.72 -4.83
C GLN A 406 -18.49 3.22 -4.68
N PHE A 407 -17.23 2.86 -4.48
CA PHE A 407 -16.81 1.49 -4.18
C PHE A 407 -16.71 1.30 -2.67
N SER A 408 -17.16 0.16 -2.18
CA SER A 408 -16.98 -0.20 -0.78
C SER A 408 -15.48 -0.43 -0.45
N PRO A 409 -15.07 -0.36 0.83
CA PRO A 409 -13.68 -0.64 1.23
C PRO A 409 -13.22 -2.07 0.93
N TYR A 410 -14.12 -2.95 0.55
CA TYR A 410 -13.86 -4.35 0.21
C TYR A 410 -13.91 -4.62 -1.30
N GLU A 411 -14.37 -3.67 -2.09
CA GLU A 411 -14.25 -3.66 -3.55
C GLU A 411 -13.01 -2.89 -4.01
N TYR A 412 -12.68 -1.77 -3.35
CA TYR A 412 -11.51 -0.94 -3.61
C TYR A 412 -10.66 -0.82 -2.36
N MET A 413 -9.54 -1.55 -2.29
CA MET A 413 -8.73 -1.66 -1.08
C MET A 413 -7.20 -1.53 -1.31
N PRO A 414 -6.72 -0.48 -1.99
CA PRO A 414 -5.29 -0.32 -2.28
C PRO A 414 -4.43 -0.18 -1.02
N PHE A 415 -5.04 0.20 0.10
CA PHE A 415 -4.42 0.34 1.41
C PHE A 415 -4.76 -0.81 2.38
N GLY A 416 -5.30 -1.92 1.85
CA GLY A 416 -5.82 -3.00 2.68
C GLY A 416 -7.07 -2.62 3.47
N ALA A 417 -7.51 -3.53 4.34
CA ALA A 417 -8.66 -3.35 5.22
C ALA A 417 -8.45 -4.04 6.58
N GLY A 418 -9.41 -3.86 7.51
CA GLY A 418 -9.39 -4.46 8.83
C GLY A 418 -8.29 -3.90 9.72
N VAL A 419 -7.89 -4.68 10.72
CA VAL A 419 -6.91 -4.27 11.76
C VAL A 419 -5.53 -3.93 11.20
N ARG A 420 -5.15 -4.50 10.05
CA ARG A 420 -3.87 -4.25 9.35
C ARG A 420 -3.96 -3.21 8.22
N ARG A 421 -5.02 -2.41 8.16
CA ARG A 421 -5.13 -1.33 7.17
C ARG A 421 -3.97 -0.36 7.30
N CYS A 422 -3.45 0.15 6.18
CA CYS A 422 -2.32 1.08 6.14
C CYS A 422 -2.53 2.28 7.07
N VAL A 423 -1.54 2.54 7.93
CA VAL A 423 -1.54 3.69 8.87
C VAL A 423 -1.39 5.00 8.10
N GLY A 424 -0.50 5.03 7.09
CA GLY A 424 -0.19 6.20 6.27
C GLY A 424 -1.15 6.46 5.11
N ALA A 425 -2.31 5.78 5.04
CA ALA A 425 -3.21 5.89 3.89
C ALA A 425 -3.66 7.33 3.58
N ALA A 426 -3.94 8.13 4.60
CA ALA A 426 -4.39 9.52 4.42
C ALA A 426 -3.24 10.40 3.93
N LEU A 427 -2.04 10.26 4.50
CA LEU A 427 -0.84 10.98 4.05
C LEU A 427 -0.49 10.62 2.60
N ALA A 428 -0.48 9.33 2.26
CA ALA A 428 -0.16 8.88 0.90
C ALA A 428 -1.15 9.43 -0.16
N GLN A 429 -2.45 9.45 0.16
CA GLN A 429 -3.47 10.04 -0.73
C GLN A 429 -3.32 11.55 -0.87
N MET A 430 -2.99 12.24 0.22
CA MET A 430 -2.71 13.67 0.23
C MET A 430 -1.47 13.99 -0.59
N GLU A 431 -0.38 13.26 -0.37
CA GLU A 431 0.87 13.42 -1.12
C GLU A 431 0.64 13.18 -2.61
N LEU A 432 -0.08 12.12 -2.98
CA LEU A 432 -0.41 11.82 -4.37
C LEU A 432 -1.12 12.99 -5.06
N LYS A 433 -2.11 13.60 -4.40
CA LYS A 433 -2.87 14.73 -4.96
C LYS A 433 -2.02 16.00 -5.07
N ILE A 434 -1.33 16.37 -4.01
CA ILE A 434 -0.55 17.62 -3.99
C ILE A 434 0.61 17.55 -4.98
N VAL A 435 1.35 16.44 -5.02
CA VAL A 435 2.47 16.27 -5.96
C VAL A 435 1.97 16.31 -7.40
N LEU A 436 0.89 15.59 -7.74
CA LEU A 436 0.33 15.62 -9.10
C LEU A 436 -0.16 17.02 -9.49
N ALA A 437 -0.89 17.70 -8.60
CA ALA A 437 -1.38 19.05 -8.86
C ALA A 437 -0.22 20.05 -9.05
N THR A 438 0.80 19.98 -8.21
CA THR A 438 1.97 20.87 -8.31
C THR A 438 2.73 20.64 -9.62
N ILE A 439 3.03 19.39 -9.96
CA ILE A 439 3.79 19.06 -11.19
C ILE A 439 2.99 19.45 -12.44
N LEU A 440 1.73 19.01 -12.55
CA LEU A 440 0.92 19.22 -13.75
C LEU A 440 0.35 20.64 -13.86
N GLY A 441 0.22 21.36 -12.75
CA GLY A 441 -0.10 22.77 -12.70
C GLY A 441 1.03 23.68 -13.17
N GLU A 442 2.29 23.24 -13.07
CA GLU A 442 3.45 24.08 -13.40
C GLU A 442 4.24 23.64 -14.63
N MET A 443 4.13 22.37 -15.06
CA MET A 443 4.94 21.81 -16.15
C MET A 443 4.13 20.92 -17.09
N ASP A 444 4.52 20.91 -18.36
CA ASP A 444 3.98 20.05 -19.40
C ASP A 444 4.97 18.96 -19.79
N PHE A 445 4.45 17.77 -20.02
CA PHE A 445 5.25 16.62 -20.40
C PHE A 445 4.58 15.79 -21.50
N ALA A 446 5.42 15.04 -22.23
CA ALA A 446 5.01 13.95 -23.08
C ALA A 446 5.70 12.66 -22.64
N SER A 447 5.05 11.51 -22.89
CA SER A 447 5.69 10.22 -22.67
C SER A 447 6.93 10.06 -23.54
N ALA A 448 8.07 9.73 -22.95
CA ALA A 448 9.30 9.38 -23.65
C ALA A 448 9.50 7.87 -23.82
N ASN A 449 8.57 7.05 -23.30
CA ASN A 449 8.55 5.60 -23.52
C ASN A 449 7.83 5.27 -24.83
N SER A 450 8.53 4.68 -25.79
CA SER A 450 7.95 4.22 -27.07
C SER A 450 7.05 2.98 -26.92
N ARG A 451 7.27 2.19 -25.87
CA ARG A 451 6.52 0.97 -25.58
C ARG A 451 5.85 1.05 -24.20
N ALA A 452 4.84 0.21 -23.99
CA ALA A 452 4.25 0.03 -22.67
C ALA A 452 5.31 -0.50 -21.68
N VAL A 453 5.31 0.06 -20.46
CA VAL A 453 6.17 -0.40 -19.37
C VAL A 453 5.41 -1.46 -18.58
N PRO A 454 5.91 -2.72 -18.53
CA PRO A 454 5.24 -3.78 -17.82
C PRO A 454 5.30 -3.56 -16.31
N GLN A 455 4.32 -4.14 -15.61
CA GLN A 455 4.38 -4.26 -14.16
C GLN A 455 5.39 -5.32 -13.76
N ALA A 456 6.15 -5.09 -12.70
CA ALA A 456 7.13 -6.04 -12.18
C ALA A 456 7.26 -5.93 -10.66
N ARG A 457 7.73 -7.00 -10.04
CA ARG A 457 8.04 -7.03 -8.61
C ARG A 457 9.20 -6.11 -8.28
N ARG A 458 9.07 -5.41 -7.16
CA ARG A 458 10.12 -4.61 -6.53
C ARG A 458 10.07 -4.85 -5.01
N GLY A 459 10.96 -5.71 -4.53
CA GLY A 459 10.84 -6.18 -3.15
C GLY A 459 9.54 -6.93 -2.93
N VAL A 460 8.72 -6.42 -2.03
CA VAL A 460 7.37 -6.96 -1.72
C VAL A 460 6.26 -6.21 -2.43
N THR A 461 6.58 -5.16 -3.18
CA THR A 461 5.62 -4.30 -3.89
C THR A 461 5.55 -4.61 -5.38
N LEU A 462 4.52 -4.11 -6.04
CA LEU A 462 4.37 -4.08 -7.49
C LEU A 462 4.76 -2.69 -8.00
N GLY A 463 5.72 -2.64 -8.91
CA GLY A 463 6.19 -1.42 -9.54
C GLY A 463 6.29 -1.55 -11.06
N HIS A 464 7.06 -0.69 -11.69
CA HIS A 464 7.34 -0.71 -13.13
C HIS A 464 8.62 -1.51 -13.42
N GLY A 465 8.57 -2.40 -14.40
CA GLY A 465 9.69 -3.27 -14.80
C GLY A 465 10.76 -2.57 -15.63
N ALA A 466 10.49 -1.35 -16.07
CA ALA A 466 11.44 -0.49 -16.77
C ALA A 466 11.23 0.97 -16.34
N PRO A 467 12.22 1.86 -16.57
CA PRO A 467 12.09 3.27 -16.21
C PRO A 467 10.90 3.94 -16.94
N VAL A 468 10.04 4.60 -16.18
CA VAL A 468 9.03 5.53 -16.71
C VAL A 468 9.72 6.86 -16.98
N ARG A 469 9.65 7.32 -18.21
CA ARG A 469 10.35 8.51 -18.68
C ARG A 469 9.37 9.52 -19.27
N LEU A 470 9.49 10.76 -18.85
CA LEU A 470 8.73 11.89 -19.38
C LEU A 470 9.68 12.92 -19.96
N ARG A 471 9.34 13.45 -21.14
CA ARG A 471 10.05 14.55 -21.77
C ARG A 471 9.34 15.85 -21.42
N ARG A 472 10.05 16.79 -20.83
CA ARG A 472 9.53 18.14 -20.56
C ARG A 472 9.24 18.85 -21.89
N LEU A 473 8.08 19.48 -21.96
CA LEU A 473 7.64 20.29 -23.08
C LEU A 473 7.67 21.78 -22.69
N PRO A 474 7.85 22.70 -23.65
CA PRO A 474 7.56 24.10 -23.45
C PRO A 474 6.09 24.25 -22.98
N ARG A 475 5.86 24.99 -21.90
CA ARG A 475 4.50 25.22 -21.43
C ARG A 475 3.76 26.11 -22.44
N GLN A 476 2.73 25.58 -23.06
CA GLN A 476 1.77 26.37 -23.81
C GLN A 476 0.84 27.04 -22.78
N ARG A 477 1.21 28.26 -22.34
CA ARG A 477 0.28 29.08 -21.57
C ARG A 477 -0.94 29.34 -22.48
N ALA A 478 -2.13 28.91 -22.06
CA ALA A 478 -3.34 29.49 -22.59
C ALA A 478 -3.20 31.02 -22.43
N ALA A 479 -3.29 31.76 -23.53
CA ALA A 479 -3.27 33.20 -23.48
C ALA A 479 -4.40 33.63 -22.56
N VAL A 480 -4.06 34.21 -21.40
CA VAL A 480 -5.06 34.88 -20.56
C VAL A 480 -5.69 35.94 -21.45
N PRO A 481 -6.99 35.91 -21.75
CA PRO A 481 -7.64 36.97 -22.51
C PRO A 481 -7.37 38.28 -21.74
N ALA A 482 -6.81 39.26 -22.43
CA ALA A 482 -6.65 40.59 -21.88
C ALA A 482 -7.98 41.06 -21.31
N PRO A 483 -8.02 41.70 -20.12
CA PRO A 483 -9.26 42.28 -19.63
C PRO A 483 -9.81 43.21 -20.71
N ALA A 484 -11.07 43.00 -21.06
CA ALA A 484 -11.77 43.86 -22.01
C ALA A 484 -11.72 45.33 -21.52
N PRO A 485 -11.51 46.27 -22.42
CA PRO A 485 -11.34 47.68 -22.09
C PRO A 485 -12.52 48.33 -21.39
#